data_1568113d82f82a0627f480199a240e91
#
_entry.id   1568113d82f82a0627f480199a240e91
#
_cell.length_a   1.000
_cell.length_b   1.000
_cell.length_c   1.000
_cell.angle_alpha   90.00
_cell.angle_beta   90.00
_cell.angle_gamma   90.00
#
_symmetry.space_group_name_H-M   'P 1'
#
loop_
_entity.id
_entity.type
_entity.pdbx_description
1 polymer ?
#
loop_
_entity_poly.entity_id
_entity_poly.type
_entity_poly.pdbx_seq_one_letter_code
_entity_poly.pdbx_strand_id
1 'polypeptide(L)'
;PLSDDSFSQVVLGAYKLATMIKVSEELLSDSVFDIEGYVSDQFGKRIGDKEEDAFLTGNGVSKPIGILHTTGGAEIGVTTAGVSAITGDELIDLVYSLRAPYRKSAVFVLNDTTVKLLRKLKDGDGQYLWRPGITENAPDTILGHRIVTSEFMPGVSAGNKSIAFG
;
A
#
# COMPACT_ATOMS: atom_id res chain seq x y z
N PRO A 1 -9.57 -17.47 -38.04
CA PRO A 1 -10.65 -17.66 -37.10
C PRO A 1 -10.76 -16.39 -36.26
N LEU A 2 -11.93 -15.72 -36.31
CA LEU A 2 -12.26 -14.59 -35.47
C LEU A 2 -12.46 -15.21 -34.08
N SER A 3 -11.67 -14.78 -33.09
CA SER A 3 -11.92 -15.13 -31.70
C SER A 3 -13.18 -14.40 -31.26
N ASP A 4 -14.18 -15.14 -30.80
CA ASP A 4 -15.37 -14.55 -30.16
C ASP A 4 -14.95 -13.72 -28.96
N ASP A 5 -15.38 -12.47 -28.92
CA ASP A 5 -15.20 -11.60 -27.76
C ASP A 5 -16.04 -12.15 -26.60
N SER A 6 -15.38 -12.60 -25.55
CA SER A 6 -16.06 -13.05 -24.34
C SER A 6 -16.30 -11.85 -23.42
N PHE A 7 -17.57 -11.57 -23.11
CA PHE A 7 -17.95 -10.56 -22.13
C PHE A 7 -18.05 -11.21 -20.75
N SER A 8 -17.31 -10.68 -19.79
CA SER A 8 -17.44 -11.04 -18.37
C SER A 8 -18.14 -9.93 -17.59
N GLN A 9 -19.00 -10.32 -16.66
CA GLN A 9 -19.69 -9.36 -15.80
C GLN A 9 -18.88 -9.16 -14.53
N VAL A 10 -18.58 -7.90 -14.19
CA VAL A 10 -18.02 -7.49 -12.90
C VAL A 10 -19.12 -6.90 -12.06
N VAL A 11 -19.42 -7.50 -10.91
CA VAL A 11 -20.43 -7.01 -9.97
C VAL A 11 -19.74 -6.09 -8.95
N LEU A 12 -20.18 -4.83 -8.90
CA LEU A 12 -19.74 -3.87 -7.89
C LEU A 12 -20.66 -3.90 -6.70
N GLY A 13 -20.11 -4.22 -5.52
CA GLY A 13 -20.81 -4.18 -4.24
C GLY A 13 -20.49 -2.90 -3.47
N ALA A 14 -21.48 -2.37 -2.75
CA ALA A 14 -21.27 -1.26 -1.82
C ALA A 14 -21.21 -1.79 -0.38
N TYR A 15 -20.22 -1.31 0.37
CA TYR A 15 -20.03 -1.68 1.78
C TYR A 15 -20.22 -0.44 2.65
N LYS A 16 -20.84 -0.61 3.82
CA LYS A 16 -21.06 0.48 4.76
C LYS A 16 -19.96 0.48 5.82
N LEU A 17 -19.25 1.59 5.92
CA LEU A 17 -18.32 1.88 7.01
C LEU A 17 -18.99 2.83 8.01
N ALA A 18 -18.87 2.54 9.31
CA ALA A 18 -19.36 3.39 10.37
C ALA A 18 -18.34 3.45 11.51
N THR A 19 -18.21 4.62 12.11
CA THR A 19 -17.40 4.83 13.33
C THR A 19 -18.20 5.62 14.34
N MET A 20 -17.86 5.46 15.62
CA MET A 20 -18.48 6.17 16.73
C MET A 20 -17.40 6.68 17.70
N ILE A 21 -17.52 7.93 18.10
CA ILE A 21 -16.72 8.53 19.15
C ILE A 21 -17.67 8.95 20.26
N LYS A 22 -17.38 8.56 21.49
CA LYS A 22 -18.12 8.99 22.69
C LYS A 22 -17.35 10.14 23.34
N VAL A 23 -18.05 11.23 23.57
CA VAL A 23 -17.53 12.44 24.26
C VAL A 23 -18.47 12.71 25.43
N SER A 24 -17.91 13.08 26.62
CA SER A 24 -18.73 13.45 27.76
C SER A 24 -19.29 14.87 27.57
N GLU A 25 -20.48 15.10 28.12
CA GLU A 25 -21.14 16.41 28.05
C GLU A 25 -20.34 17.48 28.80
N GLU A 26 -19.71 17.10 29.91
CA GLU A 26 -18.81 17.98 30.70
C GLU A 26 -17.61 18.45 29.86
N LEU A 27 -17.03 17.55 29.06
CA LEU A 27 -15.92 17.90 28.18
C LEU A 27 -16.36 18.87 27.08
N LEU A 28 -17.58 18.72 26.55
CA LEU A 28 -18.12 19.60 25.53
C LEU A 28 -18.43 21.01 26.06
N SER A 29 -18.92 21.11 27.31
CA SER A 29 -19.32 22.39 27.91
C SER A 29 -18.20 23.17 28.55
N ASP A 30 -17.16 22.50 29.08
CA ASP A 30 -16.13 23.10 29.94
C ASP A 30 -14.75 23.16 29.25
N SER A 31 -14.65 22.79 27.99
CA SER A 31 -13.38 22.75 27.28
C SER A 31 -13.00 24.12 26.68
N VAL A 32 -11.78 24.53 26.96
CA VAL A 32 -11.10 25.67 26.30
C VAL A 32 -10.66 25.30 24.87
N PHE A 33 -10.69 24.03 24.53
CA PHE A 33 -10.22 23.52 23.24
C PHE A 33 -11.39 23.29 22.26
N ASP A 34 -11.13 23.47 20.97
CA ASP A 34 -12.06 23.13 19.89
C ASP A 34 -12.24 21.60 19.79
N ILE A 35 -13.17 21.05 20.59
CA ILE A 35 -13.49 19.63 20.61
C ILE A 35 -14.18 19.18 19.33
N GLU A 36 -14.99 20.04 18.71
CA GLU A 36 -15.69 19.70 17.46
C GLU A 36 -14.68 19.49 16.33
N GLY A 37 -13.71 20.37 16.18
CA GLY A 37 -12.61 20.23 15.24
C GLY A 37 -11.80 18.97 15.50
N TYR A 38 -11.42 18.72 16.76
CA TYR A 38 -10.68 17.52 17.14
C TYR A 38 -11.45 16.22 16.83
N VAL A 39 -12.74 16.17 17.17
CA VAL A 39 -13.58 15.00 16.90
C VAL A 39 -13.73 14.76 15.39
N SER A 40 -13.92 15.83 14.61
CA SER A 40 -14.00 15.77 13.15
C SER A 40 -12.71 15.17 12.54
N ASP A 41 -11.55 15.63 12.98
CA ASP A 41 -10.25 15.11 12.55
C ASP A 41 -10.06 13.63 12.93
N GLN A 42 -10.51 13.25 14.14
CA GLN A 42 -10.48 11.84 14.58
C GLN A 42 -11.41 10.95 13.75
N PHE A 43 -12.57 11.45 13.34
CA PHE A 43 -13.44 10.73 12.41
C PHE A 43 -12.76 10.51 11.07
N GLY A 44 -12.18 11.57 10.50
CA GLY A 44 -11.45 11.49 9.22
C GLY A 44 -10.34 10.45 9.26
N LYS A 45 -9.50 10.49 10.29
CA LYS A 45 -8.40 9.51 10.48
C LYS A 45 -8.93 8.08 10.60
N ARG A 46 -9.89 7.83 11.49
CA ARG A 46 -10.42 6.48 11.70
C ARG A 46 -11.11 5.88 10.48
N ILE A 47 -11.80 6.71 9.70
CA ILE A 47 -12.43 6.27 8.45
C ILE A 47 -11.33 5.96 7.44
N GLY A 48 -10.36 6.86 7.23
CA GLY A 48 -9.25 6.66 6.31
C GLY A 48 -8.44 5.41 6.62
N ASP A 49 -8.06 5.19 7.89
CA ASP A 49 -7.33 3.99 8.32
C ASP A 49 -8.11 2.70 8.00
N LYS A 50 -9.43 2.71 8.22
CA LYS A 50 -10.27 1.53 7.95
C LYS A 50 -10.52 1.30 6.47
N GLU A 51 -10.61 2.33 5.67
CA GLU A 51 -10.68 2.23 4.21
C GLU A 51 -9.37 1.69 3.65
N GLU A 52 -8.23 2.21 4.09
CA GLU A 52 -6.91 1.75 3.67
C GLU A 52 -6.71 0.28 4.04
N ASP A 53 -6.99 -0.12 5.30
CA ASP A 53 -6.97 -1.52 5.72
C ASP A 53 -7.84 -2.40 4.82
N ALA A 54 -9.09 -1.99 4.56
CA ALA A 54 -10.02 -2.76 3.75
C ALA A 54 -9.57 -2.87 2.28
N PHE A 55 -9.02 -1.82 1.69
CA PHE A 55 -8.53 -1.84 0.31
C PHE A 55 -7.23 -2.64 0.15
N LEU A 56 -6.39 -2.70 1.16
CA LEU A 56 -5.17 -3.50 1.12
C LEU A 56 -5.42 -4.96 1.50
N THR A 57 -6.07 -5.23 2.65
CA THR A 57 -6.13 -6.56 3.26
C THR A 57 -7.52 -7.20 3.25
N GLY A 58 -8.52 -6.51 2.70
CA GLY A 58 -9.91 -6.98 2.71
C GLY A 58 -10.10 -8.38 2.14
N ASN A 59 -11.01 -9.15 2.75
CA ASN A 59 -11.29 -10.54 2.39
C ASN A 59 -12.61 -10.76 1.63
N GLY A 60 -13.32 -9.70 1.27
CA GLY A 60 -14.60 -9.78 0.56
C GLY A 60 -15.81 -10.12 1.43
N VAL A 61 -15.64 -10.32 2.76
CA VAL A 61 -16.75 -10.58 3.68
C VAL A 61 -17.06 -9.29 4.46
N SER A 62 -18.21 -8.71 4.20
CA SER A 62 -18.66 -7.42 4.77
C SER A 62 -17.71 -6.23 4.50
N LYS A 63 -16.72 -6.41 3.64
CA LYS A 63 -15.73 -5.44 3.19
C LYS A 63 -15.23 -5.80 1.78
N PRO A 64 -14.65 -4.88 1.02
CA PRO A 64 -14.17 -5.18 -0.32
C PRO A 64 -13.06 -6.25 -0.30
N ILE A 65 -12.79 -6.84 -1.47
CA ILE A 65 -11.60 -7.66 -1.66
C ILE A 65 -10.42 -6.70 -1.81
N GLY A 66 -9.44 -6.84 -0.92
CA GLY A 66 -8.23 -6.03 -0.93
C GLY A 66 -7.23 -6.46 -2.01
N ILE A 67 -6.34 -5.55 -2.41
CA ILE A 67 -5.33 -5.82 -3.44
C ILE A 67 -4.37 -6.96 -3.05
N LEU A 68 -4.15 -7.20 -1.76
CA LEU A 68 -3.28 -8.26 -1.28
C LEU A 68 -3.98 -9.63 -1.18
N HIS A 69 -5.31 -9.68 -1.36
CA HIS A 69 -6.04 -10.94 -1.26
C HIS A 69 -5.57 -11.94 -2.31
N THR A 70 -5.54 -13.23 -1.94
CA THR A 70 -5.04 -14.30 -2.83
C THR A 70 -5.97 -14.57 -4.01
N THR A 71 -7.29 -14.38 -3.81
CA THR A 71 -8.31 -14.62 -4.83
C THR A 71 -9.01 -13.30 -5.15
N GLY A 72 -8.87 -12.84 -6.39
CA GLY A 72 -9.50 -11.58 -6.84
C GLY A 72 -8.74 -10.31 -6.43
N GLY A 73 -7.60 -10.41 -5.74
CA GLY A 73 -6.67 -9.31 -5.50
C GLY A 73 -5.73 -9.06 -6.69
N ALA A 74 -4.66 -8.29 -6.46
CA ALA A 74 -3.66 -8.02 -7.48
C ALA A 74 -2.90 -9.28 -7.89
N GLU A 75 -2.51 -9.34 -9.16
CA GLU A 75 -1.69 -10.41 -9.72
C GLU A 75 -0.29 -10.42 -9.08
N ILE A 76 0.30 -11.60 -8.93
CA ILE A 76 1.66 -11.76 -8.42
C ILE A 76 2.63 -11.58 -9.59
N GLY A 77 3.32 -10.44 -9.62
CA GLY A 77 4.31 -10.15 -10.65
C GLY A 77 5.64 -10.88 -10.45
N VAL A 78 6.10 -10.98 -9.20
CA VAL A 78 7.37 -11.63 -8.83
C VAL A 78 7.23 -12.35 -7.51
N THR A 79 7.85 -13.52 -7.40
CA THR A 79 8.02 -14.25 -6.13
C THR A 79 9.51 -14.23 -5.79
N THR A 80 9.85 -13.67 -4.61
CA THR A 80 11.25 -13.59 -4.16
C THR A 80 11.82 -14.96 -3.86
N ALA A 81 13.09 -15.17 -4.16
CA ALA A 81 13.81 -16.41 -3.84
C ALA A 81 14.11 -16.52 -2.34
N GLY A 82 14.26 -15.38 -1.65
CA GLY A 82 14.53 -15.32 -0.22
C GLY A 82 13.27 -15.15 0.62
N VAL A 83 13.24 -15.81 1.78
CA VAL A 83 12.08 -15.77 2.71
C VAL A 83 11.92 -14.40 3.39
N SER A 84 13.00 -13.68 3.57
CA SER A 84 13.04 -12.39 4.29
C SER A 84 13.99 -11.37 3.66
N ALA A 85 14.35 -11.58 2.40
CA ALA A 85 15.24 -10.71 1.65
C ALA A 85 14.64 -10.40 0.28
N ILE A 86 14.89 -9.20 -0.21
CA ILE A 86 14.53 -8.74 -1.55
C ILE A 86 15.82 -8.31 -2.21
N THR A 87 16.02 -8.69 -3.47
CA THR A 87 17.18 -8.30 -4.28
C THR A 87 16.84 -7.12 -5.20
N GLY A 88 17.88 -6.44 -5.69
CA GLY A 88 17.71 -5.37 -6.68
C GLY A 88 17.09 -5.89 -7.99
N ASP A 89 17.49 -7.10 -8.40
CA ASP A 89 16.98 -7.73 -9.64
C ASP A 89 15.48 -8.05 -9.52
N GLU A 90 15.02 -8.56 -8.38
CA GLU A 90 13.60 -8.83 -8.13
C GLU A 90 12.74 -7.56 -8.16
N LEU A 91 13.29 -6.40 -7.76
CA LEU A 91 12.61 -5.11 -7.90
C LEU A 91 12.51 -4.67 -9.37
N ILE A 92 13.55 -4.89 -10.13
CA ILE A 92 13.56 -4.61 -11.57
C ILE A 92 12.52 -5.51 -12.26
N ASP A 93 12.52 -6.81 -11.95
CA ASP A 93 11.56 -7.76 -12.51
C ASP A 93 10.11 -7.37 -12.17
N LEU A 94 9.85 -6.89 -10.94
CA LEU A 94 8.54 -6.41 -10.54
C LEU A 94 8.09 -5.20 -11.37
N VAL A 95 8.95 -4.23 -11.61
CA VAL A 95 8.64 -3.08 -12.47
C VAL A 95 8.33 -3.53 -13.90
N TYR A 96 9.10 -4.50 -14.43
CA TYR A 96 8.90 -4.98 -15.78
C TYR A 96 7.76 -5.99 -15.94
N SER A 97 7.24 -6.57 -14.85
CA SER A 97 6.03 -7.39 -14.89
C SER A 97 4.80 -6.57 -15.29
N LEU A 98 4.79 -5.27 -14.95
CA LEU A 98 3.71 -4.36 -15.35
C LEU A 98 3.88 -3.91 -16.80
N ARG A 99 2.79 -3.91 -17.58
CA ARG A 99 2.80 -3.47 -18.99
C ARG A 99 3.24 -2.00 -19.13
N ALA A 100 4.04 -1.69 -20.13
CA ALA A 100 4.64 -0.38 -20.35
C ALA A 100 3.67 0.83 -20.30
N PRO A 101 2.43 0.77 -20.83
CA PRO A 101 1.49 1.89 -20.76
C PRO A 101 1.12 2.28 -19.31
N TYR A 102 1.02 1.31 -18.40
CA TYR A 102 0.62 1.52 -17.00
C TYR A 102 1.80 1.92 -16.11
N ARG A 103 3.03 1.57 -16.52
CA ARG A 103 4.25 1.80 -15.75
C ARG A 103 4.56 3.28 -15.52
N LYS A 104 4.13 4.18 -16.43
CA LYS A 104 4.46 5.62 -16.33
C LYS A 104 3.92 6.32 -15.09
N SER A 105 2.73 5.93 -14.63
CA SER A 105 2.06 6.50 -13.46
C SER A 105 2.09 5.59 -12.24
N ALA A 106 2.74 4.44 -12.37
CA ALA A 106 2.79 3.45 -11.31
C ALA A 106 3.59 3.95 -10.10
N VAL A 107 3.15 3.54 -8.91
CA VAL A 107 3.78 3.84 -7.62
C VAL A 107 4.07 2.55 -6.86
N PHE A 108 5.07 2.59 -6.01
CA PHE A 108 5.31 1.51 -5.05
C PHE A 108 4.52 1.76 -3.79
N VAL A 109 3.76 0.76 -3.32
CA VAL A 109 3.10 0.76 -2.02
C VAL A 109 3.72 -0.33 -1.16
N LEU A 110 4.30 0.03 -0.03
CA LEU A 110 5.03 -0.89 0.84
C LEU A 110 5.07 -0.40 2.30
N ASN A 111 5.41 -1.30 3.20
CA ASN A 111 5.58 -0.97 4.61
C ASN A 111 6.92 -0.25 4.85
N ASP A 112 6.99 0.63 5.85
CA ASP A 112 8.22 1.34 6.21
C ASP A 112 9.38 0.38 6.56
N THR A 113 9.08 -0.75 7.18
CA THR A 113 10.08 -1.80 7.43
C THR A 113 10.68 -2.38 6.16
N THR A 114 9.88 -2.48 5.09
CA THR A 114 10.33 -2.90 3.76
C THR A 114 11.19 -1.82 3.11
N VAL A 115 10.80 -0.54 3.21
CA VAL A 115 11.65 0.59 2.78
C VAL A 115 13.02 0.53 3.43
N LYS A 116 13.06 0.31 4.74
CA LYS A 116 14.32 0.16 5.49
C LYS A 116 15.18 -1.00 4.97
N LEU A 117 14.57 -2.13 4.60
CA LEU A 117 15.30 -3.27 4.00
C LEU A 117 15.88 -2.90 2.64
N LEU A 118 15.09 -2.25 1.78
CA LEU A 118 15.52 -1.82 0.46
C LEU A 118 16.64 -0.78 0.54
N ARG A 119 16.59 0.15 1.49
CA ARG A 119 17.67 1.11 1.73
C ARG A 119 18.99 0.48 2.18
N LYS A 120 18.94 -0.72 2.75
CA LYS A 120 20.12 -1.47 3.19
C LYS A 120 20.72 -2.36 2.11
N LEU A 121 20.13 -2.42 0.91
CA LEU A 121 20.71 -3.15 -0.20
C LEU A 121 22.07 -2.58 -0.58
N LYS A 122 23.04 -3.47 -0.73
CA LYS A 122 24.43 -3.15 -1.06
C LYS A 122 24.82 -3.84 -2.36
N ASP A 123 25.76 -3.24 -3.07
CA ASP A 123 26.45 -3.86 -4.20
C ASP A 123 27.54 -4.85 -3.73
N GLY A 124 28.24 -5.46 -4.71
CA GLY A 124 29.33 -6.40 -4.44
C GLY A 124 30.52 -5.78 -3.70
N ASP A 125 30.66 -4.46 -3.72
CA ASP A 125 31.72 -3.70 -3.05
C ASP A 125 31.28 -3.19 -1.66
N GLY A 126 30.04 -3.51 -1.23
CA GLY A 126 29.50 -3.14 0.06
C GLY A 126 28.92 -1.71 0.12
N GLN A 127 28.78 -1.02 -1.00
CA GLN A 127 28.16 0.29 -1.07
C GLN A 127 26.63 0.18 -1.15
N TYR A 128 25.94 1.12 -0.53
CA TYR A 128 24.48 1.15 -0.61
C TYR A 128 24.01 1.49 -2.03
N LEU A 129 23.17 0.63 -2.60
CA LEU A 129 22.59 0.81 -3.93
C LEU A 129 21.64 2.01 -3.98
N TRP A 130 20.86 2.21 -2.92
CA TRP A 130 19.97 3.35 -2.82
C TRP A 130 20.65 4.51 -2.06
N ARG A 131 20.88 5.58 -2.78
CA ARG A 131 21.36 6.84 -2.20
C ARG A 131 20.15 7.81 -2.12
N PRO A 132 19.60 8.09 -0.92
CA PRO A 132 18.61 9.14 -0.79
C PRO A 132 19.24 10.46 -1.21
N GLY A 133 18.51 11.25 -1.99
CA GLY A 133 18.94 12.60 -2.33
C GLY A 133 19.15 13.41 -1.05
N ILE A 134 20.31 14.02 -0.88
CA ILE A 134 20.60 14.94 0.24
C ILE A 134 19.82 16.25 0.08
N THR A 135 19.20 16.47 -1.08
CA THR A 135 18.38 17.64 -1.39
C THR A 135 17.02 17.51 -0.67
N GLU A 136 16.76 18.43 0.25
CA GLU A 136 15.45 18.61 0.87
C GLU A 136 14.34 18.67 -0.19
N ASN A 137 13.24 17.91 0.04
CA ASN A 137 12.02 17.84 -0.79
C ASN A 137 12.06 16.98 -2.07
N ALA A 138 13.08 16.16 -2.34
CA ALA A 138 12.93 15.13 -3.37
C ALA A 138 12.13 13.95 -2.79
N PRO A 139 10.95 13.60 -3.35
CA PRO A 139 10.21 12.43 -2.88
C PRO A 139 11.07 11.17 -3.07
N ASP A 140 11.01 10.27 -2.09
CA ASP A 140 11.70 8.99 -2.19
C ASP A 140 11.21 8.23 -3.43
N THR A 141 12.14 7.84 -4.29
CA THR A 141 11.84 7.08 -5.52
C THR A 141 12.69 5.82 -5.60
N ILE A 142 12.10 4.75 -6.12
CA ILE A 142 12.80 3.52 -6.49
C ILE A 142 12.63 3.37 -8.00
N LEU A 143 13.74 3.20 -8.73
CA LEU A 143 13.75 3.06 -10.19
C LEU A 143 12.94 4.17 -10.92
N GLY A 144 12.92 5.39 -10.35
CA GLY A 144 12.19 6.52 -10.90
C GLY A 144 10.69 6.57 -10.55
N HIS A 145 10.18 5.61 -9.78
CA HIS A 145 8.79 5.55 -9.34
C HIS A 145 8.66 6.00 -7.90
N ARG A 146 7.58 6.74 -7.60
CA ARG A 146 7.27 7.24 -6.26
C ARG A 146 6.97 6.10 -5.30
N ILE A 147 7.34 6.29 -4.03
CA ILE A 147 7.02 5.38 -2.93
C ILE A 147 5.88 5.98 -2.11
N VAL A 148 4.93 5.15 -1.76
CA VAL A 148 3.88 5.41 -0.78
C VAL A 148 4.02 4.38 0.32
N THR A 149 4.19 4.83 1.56
CA THR A 149 4.26 3.93 2.71
C THR A 149 2.89 3.74 3.34
N SER A 150 2.60 2.48 3.72
CA SER A 150 1.38 2.12 4.42
C SER A 150 1.71 1.18 5.57
N GLU A 151 1.12 1.42 6.73
CA GLU A 151 1.25 0.53 7.89
C GLU A 151 0.49 -0.78 7.72
N PHE A 152 -0.55 -0.80 6.86
CA PHE A 152 -1.35 -1.99 6.56
C PHE A 152 -0.69 -2.93 5.53
N MET A 153 0.39 -2.48 4.88
CA MET A 153 1.20 -3.37 4.05
C MET A 153 2.01 -4.31 4.94
N PRO A 154 1.98 -5.63 4.67
CA PRO A 154 2.80 -6.58 5.42
C PRO A 154 4.29 -6.35 5.16
N GLY A 155 5.09 -6.53 6.20
CA GLY A 155 6.55 -6.57 6.07
C GLY A 155 7.02 -7.80 5.30
N VAL A 156 8.30 -7.80 4.92
CA VAL A 156 8.92 -8.92 4.19
C VAL A 156 9.01 -10.15 5.08
N SER A 157 8.25 -11.18 4.75
CA SER A 157 8.30 -12.51 5.37
C SER A 157 7.70 -13.56 4.44
N ALA A 158 7.92 -14.85 4.76
CA ALA A 158 7.41 -15.95 3.95
C ALA A 158 5.91 -15.84 3.66
N GLY A 159 5.54 -15.94 2.40
CA GLY A 159 4.15 -15.93 1.94
C GLY A 159 3.46 -14.57 1.91
N ASN A 160 4.13 -13.50 2.30
CA ASN A 160 3.57 -12.16 2.30
C ASN A 160 3.73 -11.45 0.95
N LYS A 161 2.71 -10.71 0.53
CA LYS A 161 2.79 -9.74 -0.56
C LYS A 161 3.27 -8.40 0.02
N SER A 162 4.59 -8.21 0.10
CA SER A 162 5.21 -7.10 0.84
C SER A 162 5.37 -5.82 0.03
N ILE A 163 5.22 -5.88 -1.28
CA ILE A 163 5.30 -4.75 -2.21
C ILE A 163 4.16 -4.85 -3.21
N ALA A 164 3.43 -3.76 -3.39
CA ALA A 164 2.53 -3.58 -4.50
C ALA A 164 3.09 -2.52 -5.45
N PHE A 165 2.94 -2.73 -6.77
CA PHE A 165 3.38 -1.82 -7.80
C PHE A 165 2.29 -1.70 -8.86
N GLY A 166 1.75 -0.50 -9.06
CA GLY A 166 0.66 -0.25 -10.00
C GLY A 166 0.29 1.22 -10.12
#